data_0f0c3fe78170807df6fc16421be73892
#
_entry.id   0f0c3fe78170807df6fc16421be73892
#
_cell.length_a   1.000
_cell.length_b   1.000
_cell.length_c   1.000
_cell.angle_alpha   90.00
_cell.angle_beta   90.00
_cell.angle_gamma   90.00
#
_symmetry.space_group_name_H-M   'P 1'
#
loop_
_entity.id
_entity.type
_entity.pdbx_description
1 polymer ?
#
loop_
_entity_poly.entity_id
_entity_poly.type
_entity_poly.pdbx_seq_one_letter_code
_entity_poly.pdbx_strand_id
1 'polypeptide(L)'
;MINTIYRLVAPRRFEIAFEDINMFGENAIVRPTNLSICNADMRYYLGTRDAKVLAEKLPMALIHEGIGEVLHDPSGKFKTGDLVVMVPNCPTEKDDYIAENYLRS
;
A
#
# COMPACT_ATOMS: atom_id res chain seq x y z
N MET A 1 -10.03 3.63 -14.18
CA MET A 1 -9.49 4.83 -13.48
C MET A 1 -7.99 4.71 -13.38
N ILE A 2 -7.28 5.73 -13.79
CA ILE A 2 -5.82 5.74 -13.74
C ILE A 2 -5.35 6.18 -12.35
N ASN A 3 -4.49 5.38 -11.75
CA ASN A 3 -3.82 5.70 -10.49
C ASN A 3 -2.36 6.03 -10.73
N THR A 4 -1.90 7.15 -10.20
CA THR A 4 -0.49 7.53 -10.25
C THR A 4 0.21 7.03 -9.00
N ILE A 5 1.30 6.30 -9.19
CA ILE A 5 2.05 5.66 -8.10
C ILE A 5 3.46 6.21 -8.07
N TYR A 6 3.91 6.65 -6.90
CA TYR A 6 5.31 7.01 -6.65
C TYR A 6 5.98 5.80 -6.01
N ARG A 7 6.77 5.07 -6.78
CA ARG A 7 7.42 3.83 -6.32
C ARG A 7 8.88 4.08 -5.99
N LEU A 8 9.30 3.57 -4.85
CA LEU A 8 10.72 3.49 -4.52
C LEU A 8 11.32 2.33 -5.31
N VAL A 9 12.24 2.63 -6.21
CA VAL A 9 12.90 1.63 -7.07
C VAL A 9 14.29 1.26 -6.57
N ALA A 10 14.90 2.14 -5.81
CA ALA A 10 16.19 1.95 -5.15
C ALA A 10 16.24 2.90 -3.95
N PRO A 11 17.19 2.73 -3.01
CA PRO A 11 17.32 3.68 -1.91
C PRO A 11 17.37 5.13 -2.42
N ARG A 12 16.55 5.99 -1.82
CA ARG A 12 16.45 7.43 -2.12
C ARG A 12 16.00 7.77 -3.55
N ARG A 13 15.51 6.79 -4.30
CA ARG A 13 15.11 7.00 -5.70
C ARG A 13 13.68 6.56 -5.94
N PHE A 14 12.84 7.51 -6.36
CA PHE A 14 11.46 7.26 -6.75
C PHE A 14 11.29 7.33 -8.26
N GLU A 15 10.37 6.54 -8.78
CA GLU A 15 9.88 6.63 -10.15
C GLU A 15 8.35 6.67 -10.15
N ILE A 16 7.79 7.37 -11.11
CA ILE A 16 6.34 7.44 -11.28
C ILE A 16 5.90 6.25 -12.13
N ALA A 17 4.86 5.57 -11.69
CA ALA A 17 4.20 4.52 -12.44
C ALA A 17 2.71 4.80 -12.53
N PHE A 18 2.05 4.23 -13.53
CA PHE A 18 0.62 4.34 -13.70
C PHE A 18 -0.01 2.95 -13.68
N GLU A 19 -1.16 2.86 -13.04
CA GLU A 19 -1.94 1.63 -12.95
C GLU A 19 -3.39 1.93 -13.28
N ASP A 20 -4.01 1.09 -14.11
CA ASP A 20 -5.43 1.19 -14.37
C ASP A 20 -6.19 0.37 -13.33
N ILE A 21 -6.94 1.06 -12.47
CA ILE A 21 -7.71 0.42 -11.41
C ILE A 21 -9.09 0.06 -11.93
N ASN A 22 -9.46 -1.22 -11.75
CA ASN A 22 -10.79 -1.69 -12.07
C ASN A 22 -11.80 -1.23 -11.00
N MET A 23 -12.64 -0.25 -11.35
CA MET A 23 -13.68 0.28 -10.47
C MET A 23 -14.80 -0.73 -10.18
N PHE A 24 -14.90 -1.79 -10.98
CA PHE A 24 -15.95 -2.80 -10.86
C PHE A 24 -15.45 -4.11 -10.28
N GLY A 25 -14.22 -4.15 -9.77
CA GLY A 25 -13.66 -5.31 -9.10
C GLY A 25 -14.24 -5.53 -7.70
N GLU A 26 -13.75 -6.55 -7.00
CA GLU A 26 -14.23 -6.93 -5.67
C GLU A 26 -13.68 -6.06 -4.55
N ASN A 27 -12.64 -5.29 -4.82
CA ASN A 27 -11.96 -4.49 -3.81
C ASN A 27 -12.61 -3.11 -3.65
N ALA A 28 -12.68 -2.64 -2.42
CA ALA A 28 -13.02 -1.27 -2.14
C ALA A 28 -11.93 -0.33 -2.66
N ILE A 29 -12.33 0.82 -3.16
CA ILE A 29 -11.41 1.85 -3.64
C ILE A 29 -11.46 3.03 -2.67
N VAL A 30 -10.29 3.37 -2.14
CA VAL A 30 -10.12 4.41 -1.13
C VAL A 30 -9.11 5.43 -1.63
N ARG A 31 -9.47 6.70 -1.53
CA ARG A 31 -8.54 7.80 -1.83
C ARG A 31 -7.88 8.27 -0.54
N PRO A 32 -6.56 8.16 -0.38
CA PRO A 32 -5.88 8.65 0.80
C PRO A 32 -6.05 10.17 0.95
N THR A 33 -6.40 10.61 2.16
CA THR A 33 -6.53 12.04 2.48
C THR A 33 -5.48 12.51 3.46
N ASN A 34 -5.07 11.62 4.38
CA ASN A 34 -4.05 11.89 5.39
C ASN A 34 -3.13 10.68 5.47
N LEU A 35 -1.84 10.92 5.34
CA LEU A 35 -0.83 9.87 5.34
C LEU A 35 0.19 10.13 6.44
N SER A 36 0.77 9.05 6.96
CA SER A 36 1.78 9.08 8.00
C SER A 36 3.00 8.28 7.55
N ILE A 37 4.19 8.84 7.77
CA ILE A 37 5.45 8.16 7.48
C ILE A 37 5.89 7.45 8.75
N CYS A 38 6.15 6.14 8.66
CA CYS A 38 6.65 5.36 9.78
C CYS A 38 8.14 5.03 9.63
N ASN A 39 8.74 4.45 10.67
CA ASN A 39 10.15 4.06 10.64
C ASN A 39 10.46 3.01 9.57
N ALA A 40 9.50 2.14 9.24
CA ALA A 40 9.67 1.16 8.18
C ALA A 40 9.85 1.84 6.82
N ASP A 41 9.07 2.88 6.53
CA ASP A 41 9.19 3.66 5.30
C ASP A 41 10.59 4.30 5.21
N MET A 42 11.07 4.87 6.30
CA MET A 42 12.39 5.49 6.35
C MET A 42 13.51 4.48 6.11
N ARG A 43 13.39 3.27 6.66
CA ARG A 43 14.38 2.22 6.45
C ARG A 43 14.45 1.76 5.01
N TYR A 44 13.31 1.66 4.32
CA TYR A 44 13.29 1.36 2.89
C TYR A 44 13.90 2.50 2.08
N TYR A 45 13.48 3.74 2.36
CA TYR A 45 13.98 4.91 1.64
C TYR A 45 15.49 5.08 1.77
N LEU A 46 16.03 4.93 2.98
CA LEU A 46 17.47 5.06 3.25
C LEU A 46 18.28 3.82 2.84
N GLY A 47 17.61 2.71 2.56
CA GLY A 47 18.29 1.47 2.20
C GLY A 47 18.96 0.78 3.38
N THR A 48 18.49 0.99 4.61
CA THR A 48 19.07 0.39 5.81
C THR A 48 18.48 -0.96 6.18
N ARG A 49 17.50 -1.43 5.41
CA ARG A 49 16.97 -2.78 5.53
C ARG A 49 17.98 -3.80 4.99
N ASP A 50 17.84 -5.06 5.40
CA ASP A 50 18.61 -6.17 4.85
C ASP A 50 18.51 -6.17 3.31
N ALA A 51 19.64 -6.36 2.63
CA ALA A 51 19.72 -6.36 1.18
C ALA A 51 18.76 -7.37 0.53
N LYS A 52 18.55 -8.54 1.15
CA LYS A 52 17.59 -9.54 0.69
C LYS A 52 16.16 -9.01 0.74
N VAL A 53 15.79 -8.32 1.81
CA VAL A 53 14.46 -7.72 1.96
C VAL A 53 14.26 -6.62 0.93
N LEU A 54 15.25 -5.76 0.71
CA LEU A 54 15.18 -4.72 -0.32
C LEU A 54 14.98 -5.33 -1.72
N ALA A 55 15.73 -6.38 -2.04
CA ALA A 55 15.62 -7.05 -3.34
C ALA A 55 14.24 -7.67 -3.57
N GLU A 56 13.59 -8.18 -2.51
CA GLU A 56 12.27 -8.78 -2.61
C GLU A 56 11.14 -7.74 -2.65
N LYS A 57 11.30 -6.61 -1.98
CA LYS A 57 10.23 -5.62 -1.80
C LYS A 57 10.26 -4.50 -2.83
N LEU A 58 11.42 -4.05 -3.27
CA LEU A 58 11.52 -2.99 -4.27
C LEU A 58 11.28 -3.52 -5.68
N PRO A 59 10.63 -2.79 -6.59
CA PRO A 59 10.03 -1.48 -6.36
C PRO A 59 8.73 -1.56 -5.58
N MET A 60 8.45 -0.58 -4.74
CA MET A 60 7.21 -0.52 -3.98
C MET A 60 6.78 0.91 -3.68
N ALA A 61 5.49 1.13 -3.54
CA ALA A 61 4.99 2.37 -2.97
C ALA A 61 5.23 2.34 -1.45
N LEU A 62 5.74 3.44 -0.91
CA LEU A 62 5.87 3.62 0.53
C LEU A 62 4.56 4.15 1.11
N ILE A 63 4.54 4.27 2.44
CA ILE A 63 3.44 4.81 3.22
C ILE A 63 2.22 3.87 3.20
N HIS A 64 2.05 3.17 4.31
CA HIS A 64 0.99 2.19 4.49
C HIS A 64 0.05 2.55 5.64
N GLU A 65 0.23 3.72 6.28
CA GLU A 65 -0.61 4.21 7.36
C GLU A 65 -1.33 5.47 6.92
N GLY A 66 -2.62 5.54 7.20
CA GLY A 66 -3.36 6.75 6.86
C GLY A 66 -4.86 6.61 7.00
N ILE A 67 -5.51 7.72 6.67
CA ILE A 67 -6.96 7.83 6.58
C ILE A 67 -7.30 8.10 5.13
N GLY A 68 -8.38 7.50 4.67
CA GLY A 68 -8.85 7.69 3.30
C GLY A 68 -10.36 7.86 3.22
N GLU A 69 -10.80 8.37 2.08
CA GLU A 69 -12.20 8.52 1.73
C GLU A 69 -12.60 7.39 0.79
N VAL A 70 -13.68 6.68 1.11
CA VAL A 70 -14.19 5.62 0.27
C VAL A 70 -14.77 6.22 -1.01
N LEU A 71 -14.26 5.79 -2.16
CA LEU A 71 -14.80 6.15 -3.46
C LEU A 71 -15.85 5.14 -3.92
N HIS A 72 -15.60 3.86 -3.65
CA HIS A 72 -16.49 2.77 -4.04
C HIS A 72 -16.22 1.55 -3.17
N ASP A 73 -17.27 0.96 -2.62
CA ASP A 73 -17.20 -0.31 -1.91
C ASP A 73 -18.26 -1.27 -2.44
N PRO A 74 -17.86 -2.29 -3.23
CA PRO A 74 -18.81 -3.25 -3.78
C PRO A 74 -19.50 -4.12 -2.74
N SER A 75 -18.91 -4.28 -1.54
CA SER A 75 -19.53 -5.04 -0.45
C SER A 75 -20.68 -4.31 0.22
N GLY A 76 -20.79 -2.99 0.03
CA GLY A 76 -21.81 -2.17 0.64
C GLY A 76 -21.62 -1.86 2.12
N LYS A 77 -20.50 -2.26 2.71
CA LYS A 77 -20.22 -1.97 4.13
C LYS A 77 -19.97 -0.49 4.39
N PHE A 78 -19.34 0.18 3.44
CA PHE A 78 -19.05 1.60 3.51
C PHE A 78 -19.74 2.33 2.38
N LYS A 79 -20.11 3.58 2.63
CA LYS A 79 -20.70 4.46 1.63
C LYS A 79 -19.65 5.36 1.02
N THR A 80 -19.86 5.76 -0.22
CA THR A 80 -19.01 6.77 -0.87
C THR A 80 -18.96 8.03 -0.01
N GLY A 81 -17.75 8.50 0.27
CA GLY A 81 -17.49 9.65 1.14
C GLY A 81 -17.17 9.29 2.58
N ASP A 82 -17.35 8.04 3.01
CA ASP A 82 -16.98 7.62 4.36
C ASP A 82 -15.47 7.73 4.56
N LEU A 83 -15.06 8.17 5.75
CA LEU A 83 -13.65 8.18 6.15
C LEU A 83 -13.32 6.87 6.85
N VAL A 84 -12.24 6.26 6.42
CA VAL A 84 -11.78 4.97 6.95
C VAL A 84 -10.29 5.01 7.28
N VAL A 85 -9.91 4.20 8.26
CA VAL A 85 -8.49 3.97 8.57
C VAL A 85 -8.01 2.83 7.70
N MET A 86 -6.89 3.04 7.01
CA MET A 86 -6.26 1.99 6.22
C MET A 86 -5.41 1.12 7.13
N VAL A 87 -5.73 -0.17 7.20
CA VAL A 87 -5.01 -1.14 8.01
C VAL A 87 -3.82 -1.67 7.23
N PRO A 88 -2.58 -1.48 7.70
CA PRO A 88 -1.40 -1.99 7.00
C PRO A 88 -1.25 -3.50 7.14
N ASN A 89 -0.55 -4.09 6.18
CA ASN A 89 -0.12 -5.50 6.23
C ASN A 89 -1.27 -6.48 6.48
N CYS A 90 -2.39 -6.28 5.78
CA CYS A 90 -3.54 -7.18 5.90
C CYS A 90 -3.26 -8.49 5.16
N PRO A 91 -3.22 -9.64 5.85
CA PRO A 91 -3.04 -10.94 5.19
C PRO A 91 -4.22 -11.28 4.29
N THR A 92 -3.94 -11.77 3.10
CA THR A 92 -4.96 -12.16 2.11
C THR A 92 -5.22 -13.67 2.11
N GLU A 93 -4.29 -14.46 2.64
CA GLU A 93 -4.36 -15.91 2.72
C GLU A 93 -4.03 -16.39 4.14
N LYS A 94 -4.42 -17.62 4.49
CA LYS A 94 -4.13 -18.19 5.81
C LYS A 94 -2.63 -18.24 6.12
N ASP A 95 -1.82 -18.53 5.12
CA ASP A 95 -0.38 -18.63 5.26
C ASP A 95 0.32 -17.29 5.45
N ASP A 96 -0.39 -16.19 5.21
CA ASP A 96 0.12 -14.83 5.42
C ASP A 96 0.39 -14.51 6.89
N TYR A 97 -0.14 -15.33 7.80
CA TYR A 97 0.18 -15.23 9.23
C TYR A 97 1.56 -15.79 9.58
N ILE A 98 2.19 -16.50 8.65
CA ILE A 98 3.59 -16.88 8.76
C ILE A 98 4.43 -15.62 8.48
N ALA A 99 5.43 -15.36 9.32
CA ALA A 99 6.20 -14.11 9.28
C ALA A 99 6.72 -13.74 7.88
N GLU A 100 7.20 -14.73 7.11
CA GLU A 100 7.72 -14.49 5.77
C GLU A 100 6.63 -14.02 4.80
N ASN A 101 5.46 -14.63 4.84
CA ASN A 101 4.34 -14.27 3.98
C ASN A 101 3.75 -12.92 4.40
N TYR A 102 3.68 -12.68 5.70
CA TYR A 102 3.19 -11.41 6.22
C TYR A 102 4.04 -10.23 5.76
N LEU A 103 5.35 -10.40 5.68
CA LEU A 103 6.25 -9.37 5.19
C LEU A 103 6.09 -9.10 3.69
N ARG A 104 5.45 -10.00 2.96
CA ARG A 104 5.18 -9.86 1.52
C ARG A 104 3.82 -9.27 1.20
N SER A 105 2.95 -9.25 2.17
CA SER A 105 1.57 -8.76 2.01
C SER A 105 1.51 -7.26 1.79
#